data_632ae667bfe55c05c116ab3e131afbd1
#
_entry.id   632ae667bfe55c05c116ab3e131afbd1
#
_cell.length_a   1.000
_cell.length_b   1.000
_cell.length_c   1.000
_cell.angle_alpha   90.00
_cell.angle_beta   90.00
_cell.angle_gamma   90.00
#
_symmetry.space_group_name_H-M   'P 1'
#
loop_
_entity.id
_entity.type
_entity.pdbx_description
1 polymer ?
#
loop_
_entity_poly.entity_id
_entity_poly.type
_entity_poly.pdbx_seq_one_letter_code
_entity_poly.pdbx_strand_id
1 'polypeptide(L)'
;SADAFTLAFKKFHNYTPSDVRNGAVFKVFSSIRLSLTIQGGKNMDIKIEQKEAFKVAGIKAEGIENSQCPETWDMLYQSNTHEDLESLGDGQSFGVCYEVSNEDVINYMAAYDVKDEKMAKKLGLDILEVPKAEYAVAKLKGAIPNCIHEGWKYVIEVFFPEQGYKHAGTPDFEVYSEGNMDSPDYEMELWVPIVKAN
;
A
#
# COMPACT_ATOMS: atom_id res chain seq x y z
N SER A 1 -33.09 39.57 4.40
CA SER A 1 -34.50 39.32 4.10
C SER A 1 -34.66 38.08 3.27
N ALA A 2 -35.83 37.47 3.23
CA ALA A 2 -36.13 36.30 2.41
C ALA A 2 -35.91 36.57 0.93
N ASP A 3 -36.14 37.79 0.48
CA ASP A 3 -35.92 38.19 -0.91
C ASP A 3 -34.45 38.23 -1.27
N ALA A 4 -33.59 38.74 -0.38
CA ALA A 4 -32.15 38.75 -0.59
C ALA A 4 -31.59 37.32 -0.68
N PHE A 5 -32.06 36.40 0.18
CA PHE A 5 -31.71 34.99 0.11
C PHE A 5 -32.15 34.35 -1.21
N THR A 6 -33.40 34.58 -1.62
CA THR A 6 -33.96 34.06 -2.87
C THR A 6 -33.15 34.52 -4.09
N LEU A 7 -32.78 35.80 -4.14
CA LEU A 7 -31.94 36.36 -5.20
C LEU A 7 -30.54 35.73 -5.23
N ALA A 8 -29.88 35.64 -4.08
CA ALA A 8 -28.55 35.00 -3.98
C ALA A 8 -28.59 33.53 -4.35
N PHE A 9 -29.58 32.78 -3.87
CA PHE A 9 -29.79 31.38 -4.18
C PHE A 9 -30.02 31.16 -5.68
N LYS A 10 -30.90 31.98 -6.30
CA LYS A 10 -31.16 31.89 -7.74
C LYS A 10 -29.92 32.22 -8.58
N LYS A 11 -29.13 33.21 -8.17
CA LYS A 11 -27.87 33.57 -8.86
C LYS A 11 -26.87 32.43 -8.82
N PHE A 12 -26.85 31.62 -7.76
CA PHE A 12 -25.90 30.57 -7.54
C PHE A 12 -26.35 29.23 -8.15
N HIS A 13 -27.61 28.88 -7.96
CA HIS A 13 -28.16 27.57 -8.39
C HIS A 13 -28.95 27.61 -9.69
N ASN A 14 -29.24 28.79 -10.25
CA ASN A 14 -30.12 29.05 -11.39
C ASN A 14 -31.62 28.79 -11.14
N TYR A 15 -32.01 28.40 -9.94
CA TYR A 15 -33.37 28.11 -9.50
C TYR A 15 -33.64 28.82 -8.19
N THR A 16 -34.92 29.11 -7.93
CA THR A 16 -35.34 29.66 -6.63
C THR A 16 -35.46 28.53 -5.59
N PRO A 17 -35.42 28.84 -4.27
CA PRO A 17 -35.70 27.82 -3.24
C PRO A 17 -37.07 27.15 -3.41
N SER A 18 -38.04 27.84 -3.98
CA SER A 18 -39.36 27.29 -4.30
C SER A 18 -39.31 26.30 -5.44
N ASP A 19 -38.56 26.61 -6.48
CA ASP A 19 -38.36 25.68 -7.63
C ASP A 19 -37.74 24.38 -7.15
N VAL A 20 -36.77 24.44 -6.24
CA VAL A 20 -36.12 23.24 -5.66
C VAL A 20 -37.11 22.41 -4.83
N ARG A 21 -37.98 23.04 -4.04
CA ARG A 21 -39.05 22.33 -3.33
C ARG A 21 -40.04 21.65 -4.26
N ASN A 22 -40.20 22.18 -5.46
CA ASN A 22 -41.06 21.64 -6.52
C ASN A 22 -40.31 20.64 -7.45
N GLY A 23 -39.10 20.18 -7.07
CA GLY A 23 -38.37 19.12 -7.76
C GLY A 23 -37.31 19.60 -8.77
N ALA A 24 -37.01 20.91 -8.83
CA ALA A 24 -35.88 21.36 -9.67
C ALA A 24 -34.54 20.85 -9.12
N VAL A 25 -33.66 20.38 -10.04
CA VAL A 25 -32.32 19.93 -9.68
C VAL A 25 -31.44 21.14 -9.37
N PHE A 26 -30.80 21.15 -8.20
CA PHE A 26 -29.87 22.21 -7.78
C PHE A 26 -28.46 21.66 -7.60
N LYS A 27 -27.47 22.56 -7.66
CA LYS A 27 -26.08 22.22 -7.47
C LYS A 27 -25.83 21.84 -6.02
N VAL A 28 -25.36 20.62 -5.77
CA VAL A 28 -24.86 20.19 -4.47
C VAL A 28 -23.33 20.30 -4.49
N PHE A 29 -22.79 20.97 -3.50
CA PHE A 29 -21.35 21.10 -3.32
C PHE A 29 -20.94 20.29 -2.09
N SER A 30 -20.05 19.34 -2.27
CA SER A 30 -19.36 18.74 -1.15
C SER A 30 -18.43 19.76 -0.50
N SER A 31 -18.25 19.67 0.81
CA SER A 31 -17.28 20.54 1.50
C SER A 31 -15.88 20.30 0.96
N ILE A 32 -15.22 21.37 0.49
CA ILE A 32 -13.81 21.31 0.13
C ILE A 32 -13.02 21.28 1.43
N ARG A 33 -12.29 20.18 1.67
CA ARG A 33 -11.25 20.15 2.69
C ARG A 33 -9.92 20.49 2.03
N LEU A 34 -9.36 21.64 2.42
CA LEU A 34 -7.97 21.97 2.10
C LEU A 34 -7.13 21.49 3.28
N SER A 35 -6.28 20.51 3.08
CA SER A 35 -5.22 20.15 4.01
C SER A 35 -3.90 20.68 3.46
N LEU A 36 -3.25 21.58 4.22
CA LEU A 36 -1.89 22.03 3.93
C LEU A 36 -0.94 21.20 4.79
N THR A 37 -0.22 20.28 4.18
CA THR A 37 0.86 19.56 4.85
C THR A 37 2.19 20.22 4.48
N ILE A 38 2.83 20.88 5.47
CA ILE A 38 4.18 21.37 5.30
C ILE A 38 5.10 20.23 5.75
N GLN A 39 5.73 19.54 4.80
CA GLN A 39 6.74 18.55 5.09
C GLN A 39 8.12 19.16 4.97
N GLY A 40 8.89 19.16 6.06
CA GLY A 40 10.30 19.55 6.06
C GLY A 40 11.18 18.42 5.57
N GLY A 41 11.68 18.54 4.36
CA GLY A 41 12.98 18.13 3.85
C GLY A 41 13.64 16.80 4.18
N LYS A 42 12.92 15.68 4.42
CA LYS A 42 13.53 14.36 4.23
C LYS A 42 13.10 13.83 2.87
N ASN A 43 13.97 13.95 1.87
CA ASN A 43 13.79 13.20 0.63
C ASN A 43 14.09 11.73 0.91
N MET A 44 13.11 10.87 0.68
CA MET A 44 13.32 9.43 0.70
C MET A 44 14.02 9.01 -0.60
N ASP A 45 15.00 8.11 -0.52
CA ASP A 45 15.65 7.56 -1.71
C ASP A 45 14.70 6.57 -2.38
N ILE A 46 14.08 7.00 -3.48
CA ILE A 46 13.16 6.18 -4.28
C ILE A 46 13.73 6.02 -5.69
N LYS A 47 13.86 4.77 -6.13
CA LYS A 47 14.23 4.41 -7.49
C LYS A 47 13.04 3.77 -8.21
N ILE A 48 12.93 4.02 -9.50
CA ILE A 48 11.97 3.32 -10.34
C ILE A 48 12.68 2.13 -10.97
N GLU A 49 12.20 0.93 -10.69
CA GLU A 49 12.77 -0.32 -11.18
C GLU A 49 11.71 -1.21 -11.79
N GLN A 50 12.04 -1.84 -12.91
CA GLN A 50 11.23 -2.90 -13.48
C GLN A 50 11.62 -4.23 -12.86
N LYS A 51 10.65 -4.93 -12.26
CA LYS A 51 10.84 -6.29 -11.75
C LYS A 51 10.20 -7.27 -12.74
N GLU A 52 10.94 -8.30 -13.12
CA GLU A 52 10.40 -9.39 -13.91
C GLU A 52 9.39 -10.20 -13.10
N ALA A 53 8.56 -11.01 -13.77
CA ALA A 53 7.63 -11.90 -13.08
C ALA A 53 8.39 -12.89 -12.20
N PHE A 54 7.95 -13.07 -10.96
CA PHE A 54 8.54 -13.99 -10.00
C PHE A 54 7.47 -14.63 -9.12
N LYS A 55 7.86 -15.52 -8.24
CA LYS A 55 6.95 -16.19 -7.32
C LYS A 55 7.46 -16.07 -5.89
N VAL A 56 6.51 -16.01 -4.97
CA VAL A 56 6.79 -16.10 -3.54
C VAL A 56 5.94 -17.20 -2.93
N ALA A 57 6.44 -17.81 -1.86
CA ALA A 57 5.73 -18.86 -1.13
C ALA A 57 5.71 -18.57 0.35
N GLY A 58 4.57 -18.82 1.01
CA GLY A 58 4.40 -18.51 2.44
C GLY A 58 3.00 -18.78 2.96
N ILE A 59 2.64 -18.09 4.04
CA ILE A 59 1.31 -18.19 4.67
C ILE A 59 0.50 -16.95 4.33
N LYS A 60 -0.72 -17.15 3.84
CA LYS A 60 -1.69 -16.10 3.54
C LYS A 60 -2.60 -15.83 4.73
N ALA A 61 -2.90 -14.56 4.95
CA ALA A 61 -3.94 -14.09 5.84
C ALA A 61 -4.83 -13.09 5.07
N GLU A 62 -6.11 -13.34 4.99
CA GLU A 62 -7.06 -12.55 4.20
C GLU A 62 -7.97 -11.73 5.11
N GLY A 63 -8.22 -10.48 4.72
CA GLY A 63 -9.15 -9.59 5.44
C GLY A 63 -8.69 -9.23 6.85
N ILE A 64 -7.39 -9.07 7.07
CA ILE A 64 -6.80 -8.75 8.37
C ILE A 64 -6.55 -7.25 8.52
N GLU A 65 -6.46 -6.76 9.75
CA GLU A 65 -5.94 -5.43 10.04
C GLU A 65 -4.41 -5.41 9.98
N ASN A 66 -3.81 -4.27 9.67
CA ASN A 66 -2.35 -4.11 9.60
C ASN A 66 -1.63 -4.53 10.90
N SER A 67 -2.28 -4.38 12.05
CA SER A 67 -1.77 -4.79 13.36
C SER A 67 -1.57 -6.31 13.49
N GLN A 68 -2.22 -7.11 12.64
CA GLN A 68 -2.19 -8.57 12.66
C GLN A 68 -1.12 -9.17 11.72
N CYS A 69 -0.42 -8.37 10.93
CA CYS A 69 0.67 -8.85 10.07
C CYS A 69 1.74 -9.67 10.82
N PRO A 70 2.19 -9.29 12.05
CA PRO A 70 3.14 -10.09 12.80
C PRO A 70 2.66 -11.51 13.12
N GLU A 71 1.35 -11.71 13.36
CA GLU A 71 0.78 -13.03 13.62
C GLU A 71 0.94 -13.98 12.40
N THR A 72 0.92 -13.43 11.19
CA THR A 72 1.14 -14.21 9.96
C THR A 72 2.57 -14.73 9.87
N TRP A 73 3.56 -13.94 10.32
CA TRP A 73 4.94 -14.36 10.45
C TRP A 73 5.12 -15.44 11.53
N ASP A 74 4.45 -15.27 12.67
CA ASP A 74 4.45 -16.28 13.74
C ASP A 74 3.90 -17.61 13.23
N MET A 75 2.81 -17.60 12.46
CA MET A 75 2.25 -18.80 11.84
C MET A 75 3.23 -19.47 10.88
N LEU A 76 3.95 -18.69 10.06
CA LEU A 76 4.94 -19.21 9.13
C LEU A 76 6.08 -19.92 9.87
N TYR A 77 6.61 -19.31 10.93
CA TYR A 77 7.73 -19.86 11.71
C TYR A 77 7.35 -20.95 12.71
N GLN A 78 6.08 -21.08 13.05
CA GLN A 78 5.62 -22.22 13.88
C GLN A 78 5.68 -23.54 13.12
N SER A 79 5.52 -23.52 11.81
CA SER A 79 5.41 -24.72 10.98
C SER A 79 6.66 -25.00 10.15
N ASN A 80 7.56 -24.03 10.01
CA ASN A 80 8.72 -24.11 9.12
C ASN A 80 9.96 -23.52 9.80
N THR A 81 11.13 -24.08 9.52
CA THR A 81 12.41 -23.52 9.97
C THR A 81 12.88 -22.42 9.02
N HIS A 82 13.73 -21.50 9.49
CA HIS A 82 14.37 -20.51 8.62
C HIS A 82 15.15 -21.16 7.48
N GLU A 83 15.89 -22.21 7.76
CA GLU A 83 16.68 -22.96 6.78
C GLU A 83 15.81 -23.55 5.66
N ASP A 84 14.64 -24.13 6.00
CA ASP A 84 13.69 -24.63 5.01
C ASP A 84 13.17 -23.52 4.11
N LEU A 85 12.82 -22.36 4.69
CA LEU A 85 12.26 -21.21 3.96
C LEU A 85 13.32 -20.56 3.05
N GLU A 86 14.51 -20.32 3.55
CA GLU A 86 15.63 -19.76 2.77
C GLU A 86 16.02 -20.67 1.59
N SER A 87 15.91 -21.99 1.75
CA SER A 87 16.23 -22.97 0.70
C SER A 87 15.23 -22.98 -0.46
N LEU A 88 14.08 -22.30 -0.34
CA LEU A 88 13.07 -22.20 -1.41
C LEU A 88 13.57 -21.43 -2.63
N GLY A 89 14.45 -20.46 -2.43
CA GLY A 89 14.97 -19.57 -3.48
C GLY A 89 16.34 -19.00 -3.14
N ASP A 90 16.45 -17.68 -3.16
CA ASP A 90 17.69 -16.96 -2.79
C ASP A 90 17.68 -16.53 -1.30
N GLY A 91 16.64 -16.88 -0.55
CA GLY A 91 16.52 -16.60 0.87
C GLY A 91 15.91 -15.23 1.20
N GLN A 92 15.35 -14.54 0.22
CA GLN A 92 14.75 -13.22 0.45
C GLN A 92 13.35 -13.36 1.05
N SER A 93 13.13 -12.72 2.20
CA SER A 93 11.83 -12.66 2.88
C SER A 93 11.06 -11.40 2.51
N PHE A 94 9.72 -11.55 2.42
CA PHE A 94 8.79 -10.52 2.01
C PHE A 94 7.53 -10.50 2.87
N GLY A 95 7.10 -9.29 3.27
CA GLY A 95 5.71 -9.04 3.59
C GLY A 95 4.99 -8.59 2.33
N VAL A 96 3.94 -9.29 1.93
CA VAL A 96 3.26 -9.03 0.66
C VAL A 96 1.82 -8.62 0.90
N CYS A 97 1.45 -7.41 0.48
CA CYS A 97 0.07 -6.97 0.43
C CYS A 97 -0.48 -7.20 -0.99
N TYR A 98 -1.64 -7.85 -1.11
CA TYR A 98 -2.22 -8.19 -2.41
C TYR A 98 -3.75 -8.07 -2.38
N GLU A 99 -4.35 -7.75 -3.52
CA GLU A 99 -5.80 -7.65 -3.71
C GLU A 99 -6.51 -6.80 -2.63
N VAL A 100 -5.87 -5.66 -2.26
CA VAL A 100 -6.43 -4.75 -1.25
C VAL A 100 -7.67 -4.06 -1.81
N SER A 101 -8.83 -4.34 -1.22
CA SER A 101 -10.13 -3.85 -1.70
C SER A 101 -10.68 -2.68 -0.89
N ASN A 102 -10.20 -2.44 0.33
CA ASN A 102 -10.58 -1.30 1.15
C ASN A 102 -9.43 -0.87 2.09
N GLU A 103 -9.53 0.34 2.68
CA GLU A 103 -8.47 0.93 3.48
C GLU A 103 -8.33 0.32 4.89
N ASP A 104 -9.35 -0.41 5.37
CA ASP A 104 -9.40 -0.91 6.74
C ASP A 104 -8.83 -2.32 6.89
N VAL A 105 -8.87 -3.12 5.82
CA VAL A 105 -8.41 -4.52 5.83
C VAL A 105 -7.57 -4.82 4.60
N ILE A 106 -6.57 -5.67 4.79
CA ILE A 106 -5.65 -6.11 3.75
C ILE A 106 -5.62 -7.62 3.63
N ASN A 107 -5.23 -8.10 2.46
CA ASN A 107 -4.74 -9.46 2.31
C ASN A 107 -3.22 -9.41 2.41
N TYR A 108 -2.67 -10.16 3.34
CA TYR A 108 -1.25 -10.17 3.65
C TYR A 108 -0.66 -11.57 3.53
N MET A 109 0.59 -11.65 3.12
CA MET A 109 1.31 -12.90 3.06
C MET A 109 2.72 -12.72 3.63
N ALA A 110 3.06 -13.50 4.65
CA ALA A 110 4.44 -13.66 5.10
C ALA A 110 5.11 -14.71 4.19
N ALA A 111 6.13 -14.33 3.44
CA ALA A 111 6.63 -15.15 2.34
C ALA A 111 8.16 -15.07 2.14
N TYR A 112 8.66 -16.03 1.40
CA TYR A 112 10.01 -16.05 0.85
C TYR A 112 9.97 -16.18 -0.67
N ASP A 113 11.02 -15.74 -1.36
CA ASP A 113 11.18 -16.01 -2.79
C ASP A 113 11.22 -17.51 -3.06
N VAL A 114 10.65 -17.95 -4.18
CA VAL A 114 10.56 -19.38 -4.48
C VAL A 114 11.03 -19.70 -5.90
N LYS A 115 11.95 -20.64 -5.97
CA LYS A 115 12.41 -21.30 -7.20
C LYS A 115 12.02 -22.79 -7.19
N ASP A 116 11.98 -23.41 -6.00
CA ASP A 116 11.52 -24.80 -5.82
C ASP A 116 10.05 -24.85 -5.32
N GLU A 117 9.11 -24.77 -6.26
CA GLU A 117 7.68 -24.88 -5.95
C GLU A 117 7.29 -26.25 -5.35
N LYS A 118 8.05 -27.33 -5.65
CA LYS A 118 7.74 -28.65 -5.09
C LYS A 118 8.06 -28.68 -3.61
N MET A 119 9.18 -28.06 -3.23
CA MET A 119 9.54 -27.91 -1.82
C MET A 119 8.53 -27.03 -1.08
N ALA A 120 8.14 -25.89 -1.65
CA ALA A 120 7.11 -25.01 -1.07
C ALA A 120 5.79 -25.77 -0.80
N LYS A 121 5.31 -26.54 -1.77
CA LYS A 121 4.10 -27.37 -1.62
C LYS A 121 4.26 -28.46 -0.56
N LYS A 122 5.44 -29.06 -0.44
CA LYS A 122 5.73 -30.07 0.59
C LYS A 122 5.70 -29.46 2.00
N LEU A 123 6.13 -28.21 2.14
CA LEU A 123 6.07 -27.44 3.38
C LEU A 123 4.67 -26.90 3.69
N GLY A 124 3.69 -27.14 2.81
CA GLY A 124 2.30 -26.68 3.00
C GLY A 124 2.12 -25.18 2.76
N LEU A 125 3.01 -24.56 1.99
CA LEU A 125 2.98 -23.13 1.71
C LEU A 125 2.10 -22.81 0.49
N ASP A 126 1.41 -21.69 0.56
CA ASP A 126 0.75 -21.08 -0.59
C ASP A 126 1.79 -20.45 -1.53
N ILE A 127 1.50 -20.47 -2.83
CA ILE A 127 2.33 -19.80 -3.84
C ILE A 127 1.53 -18.62 -4.41
N LEU A 128 2.17 -17.47 -4.49
CA LEU A 128 1.65 -16.27 -5.15
C LEU A 128 2.53 -15.96 -6.38
N GLU A 129 1.89 -15.89 -7.55
CA GLU A 129 2.54 -15.45 -8.78
C GLU A 129 2.49 -13.92 -8.87
N VAL A 130 3.64 -13.31 -8.98
CA VAL A 130 3.82 -11.86 -9.09
C VAL A 130 4.08 -11.52 -10.56
N PRO A 131 3.20 -10.74 -11.19
CA PRO A 131 3.41 -10.35 -12.58
C PRO A 131 4.57 -9.36 -12.71
N LYS A 132 5.16 -9.31 -13.89
CA LYS A 132 6.11 -8.25 -14.24
C LYS A 132 5.47 -6.89 -14.08
N ALA A 133 6.10 -5.99 -13.34
CA ALA A 133 5.61 -4.64 -13.09
C ALA A 133 6.77 -3.63 -12.88
N GLU A 134 6.45 -2.35 -13.00
CA GLU A 134 7.33 -1.26 -12.60
C GLU A 134 7.03 -0.88 -11.14
N TYR A 135 8.07 -0.71 -10.35
CA TYR A 135 7.98 -0.42 -8.93
C TYR A 135 8.70 0.86 -8.54
N ALA A 136 8.08 1.65 -7.66
CA ALA A 136 8.78 2.61 -6.85
C ALA A 136 9.43 1.86 -5.69
N VAL A 137 10.75 1.73 -5.73
CA VAL A 137 11.58 1.06 -4.71
C VAL A 137 12.09 2.11 -3.75
N ALA A 138 11.48 2.19 -2.58
CA ALA A 138 11.84 3.13 -1.52
C ALA A 138 12.77 2.46 -0.51
N LYS A 139 13.95 3.06 -0.26
CA LYS A 139 14.83 2.64 0.82
C LYS A 139 14.35 3.21 2.14
N LEU A 140 14.06 2.33 3.09
CA LEU A 140 13.61 2.67 4.42
C LEU A 140 14.73 2.47 5.43
N LYS A 141 14.79 3.35 6.43
CA LYS A 141 15.70 3.22 7.56
C LYS A 141 14.96 3.54 8.86
N GLY A 142 15.08 2.65 9.83
CA GLY A 142 14.47 2.79 11.16
C GLY A 142 13.86 1.49 11.68
N ALA A 143 13.36 1.53 12.90
CA ALA A 143 12.68 0.39 13.51
C ALA A 143 11.32 0.12 12.86
N ILE A 144 10.97 -1.16 12.71
CA ILE A 144 9.65 -1.61 12.29
C ILE A 144 8.67 -1.49 13.47
N PRO A 145 7.39 -1.12 13.25
CA PRO A 145 6.74 -0.84 11.96
C PRO A 145 6.84 0.62 11.49
N ASN A 146 7.48 1.49 12.27
CA ASN A 146 7.45 2.94 12.03
C ASN A 146 8.04 3.33 10.68
N CYS A 147 9.18 2.75 10.28
CA CYS A 147 9.80 3.06 9.00
C CYS A 147 8.91 2.65 7.81
N ILE A 148 8.15 1.57 7.93
CA ILE A 148 7.19 1.11 6.91
C ILE A 148 6.05 2.11 6.78
N HIS A 149 5.44 2.54 7.92
CA HIS A 149 4.37 3.53 7.92
C HIS A 149 4.81 4.87 7.33
N GLU A 150 6.01 5.35 7.69
CA GLU A 150 6.59 6.56 7.10
C GLU A 150 6.84 6.41 5.60
N GLY A 151 7.32 5.24 5.16
CA GLY A 151 7.53 4.91 3.76
C GLY A 151 6.24 4.96 2.94
N TRP A 152 5.21 4.29 3.39
CA TRP A 152 3.89 4.31 2.76
C TRP A 152 3.32 5.72 2.66
N LYS A 153 3.37 6.46 3.76
CA LYS A 153 2.90 7.84 3.80
C LYS A 153 3.63 8.70 2.77
N TYR A 154 4.95 8.58 2.70
CA TYR A 154 5.75 9.36 1.75
C TYR A 154 5.41 8.99 0.29
N VAL A 155 5.29 7.70 -0.03
CA VAL A 155 4.97 7.25 -1.40
C VAL A 155 3.60 7.77 -1.84
N ILE A 156 2.58 7.65 -0.99
CA ILE A 156 1.20 8.03 -1.34
C ILE A 156 1.01 9.55 -1.33
N GLU A 157 1.50 10.25 -0.30
CA GLU A 157 1.19 11.67 -0.10
C GLU A 157 2.17 12.61 -0.83
N VAL A 158 3.39 12.14 -1.15
CA VAL A 158 4.44 12.97 -1.74
C VAL A 158 4.85 12.45 -3.12
N PHE A 159 5.41 11.24 -3.18
CA PHE A 159 6.00 10.73 -4.41
C PHE A 159 4.98 10.57 -5.54
N PHE A 160 3.82 9.98 -5.27
CA PHE A 160 2.79 9.80 -6.30
C PHE A 160 2.30 11.12 -6.89
N PRO A 161 1.87 12.12 -6.10
CA PRO A 161 1.43 13.40 -6.63
C PRO A 161 2.53 14.18 -7.36
N GLU A 162 3.76 14.20 -6.82
CA GLU A 162 4.86 14.96 -7.40
C GLU A 162 5.37 14.36 -8.72
N GLN A 163 5.41 13.04 -8.82
CA GLN A 163 5.98 12.35 -9.97
C GLN A 163 4.92 11.90 -11.00
N GLY A 164 3.64 12.12 -10.70
CA GLY A 164 2.53 11.76 -11.60
C GLY A 164 2.36 10.25 -11.73
N TYR A 165 2.48 9.52 -10.64
CA TYR A 165 2.22 8.09 -10.55
C TYR A 165 0.99 7.79 -9.72
N LYS A 166 0.48 6.58 -9.86
CA LYS A 166 -0.53 5.96 -9.01
C LYS A 166 -0.20 4.48 -8.86
N HIS A 167 -0.80 3.85 -7.85
CA HIS A 167 -0.69 2.42 -7.62
C HIS A 167 -1.17 1.60 -8.83
N ALA A 168 -0.41 0.58 -9.22
CA ALA A 168 -0.72 -0.26 -10.38
C ALA A 168 -1.77 -1.35 -10.12
N GLY A 169 -2.08 -1.66 -8.85
CA GLY A 169 -3.04 -2.69 -8.46
C GLY A 169 -2.45 -4.11 -8.39
N THR A 170 -1.15 -4.28 -8.60
CA THR A 170 -0.43 -5.54 -8.34
C THR A 170 0.13 -5.56 -6.92
N PRO A 171 0.67 -6.70 -6.41
CA PRO A 171 1.15 -6.79 -5.03
C PRO A 171 2.26 -5.80 -4.67
N ASP A 172 2.19 -5.29 -3.42
CA ASP A 172 3.22 -4.52 -2.75
C ASP A 172 4.14 -5.41 -1.94
N PHE A 173 5.38 -4.98 -1.73
CA PHE A 173 6.38 -5.76 -1.00
C PHE A 173 7.10 -4.94 0.07
N GLU A 174 7.09 -5.44 1.28
CA GLU A 174 8.03 -5.13 2.33
C GLU A 174 9.21 -6.09 2.18
N VAL A 175 10.37 -5.60 1.78
CA VAL A 175 11.55 -6.43 1.48
C VAL A 175 12.50 -6.34 2.65
N TYR A 176 12.53 -7.39 3.45
CA TYR A 176 13.30 -7.40 4.69
C TYR A 176 14.76 -7.75 4.44
N SER A 177 15.66 -7.03 5.12
CA SER A 177 17.09 -7.34 5.16
C SER A 177 17.44 -8.10 6.44
N GLU A 178 18.63 -8.68 6.47
CA GLU A 178 19.18 -9.21 7.70
C GLU A 178 19.42 -8.09 8.72
N GLY A 179 19.27 -8.39 10.01
CA GLY A 179 19.59 -7.46 11.08
C GLY A 179 18.53 -7.36 12.16
N ASN A 180 18.74 -6.42 13.07
CA ASN A 180 17.81 -6.16 14.17
C ASN A 180 16.72 -5.18 13.71
N MET A 181 15.50 -5.67 13.53
CA MET A 181 14.33 -4.91 13.08
C MET A 181 13.87 -3.83 14.07
N ASP A 182 14.26 -3.92 15.33
CA ASP A 182 13.99 -2.88 16.35
C ASP A 182 15.03 -1.75 16.35
N SER A 183 16.10 -1.88 15.54
CA SER A 183 17.16 -0.89 15.47
C SER A 183 16.73 0.37 14.71
N PRO A 184 17.10 1.58 15.19
CA PRO A 184 16.93 2.81 14.42
C PRO A 184 17.79 2.85 13.14
N ASP A 185 18.77 1.96 13.02
CA ASP A 185 19.65 1.83 11.87
C ASP A 185 19.29 0.64 10.96
N TYR A 186 18.19 -0.05 11.23
CA TYR A 186 17.70 -1.13 10.37
C TYR A 186 17.34 -0.57 8.99
N GLU A 187 17.76 -1.25 7.93
CA GLU A 187 17.48 -0.88 6.54
C GLU A 187 16.67 -1.97 5.86
N MET A 188 15.68 -1.56 5.06
CA MET A 188 14.83 -2.43 4.26
C MET A 188 14.34 -1.67 3.03
N GLU A 189 13.61 -2.35 2.14
CA GLU A 189 12.97 -1.70 1.01
C GLU A 189 11.44 -1.86 1.07
N LEU A 190 10.75 -0.86 0.56
CA LEU A 190 9.33 -0.91 0.25
C LEU A 190 9.18 -0.81 -1.28
N TRP A 191 8.60 -1.83 -1.89
CA TRP A 191 8.32 -1.84 -3.33
C TRP A 191 6.84 -1.61 -3.56
N VAL A 192 6.51 -0.49 -4.16
CA VAL A 192 5.12 -0.12 -4.48
C VAL A 192 4.96 -0.13 -6.00
N PRO A 193 4.08 -0.96 -6.56
CA PRO A 193 3.89 -1.05 -8.01
C PRO A 193 3.22 0.21 -8.54
N ILE A 194 3.73 0.73 -9.65
CA ILE A 194 3.34 2.03 -10.20
C ILE A 194 2.92 1.98 -11.66
N VAL A 195 2.00 2.88 -11.99
CA VAL A 195 1.67 3.27 -13.36
C VAL A 195 1.53 4.78 -13.43
N LYS A 196 1.72 5.38 -14.60
CA LYS A 196 1.48 6.81 -14.77
C LYS A 196 0.01 7.15 -14.48
N ALA A 197 -0.19 8.21 -13.71
CA ALA A 197 -1.51 8.79 -13.52
C ALA A 197 -1.91 9.50 -14.84
N ASN A 198 -3.10 9.20 -15.34
CA ASN A 198 -3.68 9.85 -16.54
C ASN A 198 -4.20 11.22 -16.20
#